data_a0b79be5f51b4509a25bc703c34b9a21
#
_entry.id   a0b79be5f51b4509a25bc703c34b9a21
#
_cell.length_a   1.000
_cell.length_b   1.000
_cell.length_c   1.000
_cell.angle_alpha   90.00
_cell.angle_beta   90.00
_cell.angle_gamma   90.00
#
_symmetry.space_group_name_H-M   'P 1'
#
loop_
_entity.id
_entity.type
_entity.pdbx_description
1 polymer ?
#
loop_
_entity_poly.entity_id
_entity_poly.type
_entity_poly.pdbx_seq_one_letter_code
_entity_poly.pdbx_strand_id
1 'polypeptide(L)'
;MNYHPKHTSNSRTPVWIGAGVLVAVAIGAIIFITITLRTPMTKEEARAKAGIVYDSSATEGGWDNLSPEEIEARLNEKVAEGMINISANTAPIFEDGSSEGNLMLVNESINNYPQKVQIVRNDTGEQIYESDAIAVGNKIERAKLDVLLPAGTYECTAYFHNLDPESGAIIGTAGAIITITIKN
;
A
#
# COMPACT_ATOMS: atom_id res chain seq x y z
N MET A 1 90.40 -25.27 53.26
CA MET A 1 89.45 -26.00 52.44
C MET A 1 88.14 -25.27 52.58
N ASN A 2 87.84 -24.38 51.67
CA ASN A 2 86.58 -23.56 51.69
C ASN A 2 85.60 -24.11 50.62
N TYR A 3 84.49 -24.62 51.10
CA TYR A 3 83.45 -25.14 50.27
C TYR A 3 82.38 -24.03 50.03
N HIS A 4 82.22 -23.60 48.78
CA HIS A 4 81.17 -22.68 48.37
C HIS A 4 79.99 -23.48 47.80
N PRO A 5 78.79 -23.34 48.34
CA PRO A 5 77.59 -23.93 47.73
C PRO A 5 77.16 -23.08 46.54
N LYS A 6 76.94 -23.69 45.37
CA LYS A 6 76.32 -23.08 44.20
C LYS A 6 74.84 -22.82 44.43
N HIS A 7 74.44 -21.54 44.37
CA HIS A 7 73.02 -21.18 44.30
C HIS A 7 72.50 -21.52 42.92
N THR A 8 71.64 -22.49 42.82
CA THR A 8 70.80 -22.74 41.65
C THR A 8 69.60 -21.79 41.71
N SER A 9 69.62 -20.76 40.88
CA SER A 9 68.47 -19.88 40.66
C SER A 9 67.40 -20.65 39.85
N ASN A 10 66.32 -21.05 40.49
CA ASN A 10 65.19 -21.65 39.87
C ASN A 10 64.25 -20.51 39.39
N SER A 11 64.48 -20.04 38.16
CA SER A 11 63.59 -19.03 37.53
C SER A 11 62.25 -19.72 37.17
N ARG A 12 61.33 -19.70 38.10
CA ARG A 12 59.93 -19.96 37.79
C ARG A 12 59.39 -18.77 37.05
N THR A 13 59.51 -18.78 35.72
CA THR A 13 58.77 -17.85 34.87
C THR A 13 57.27 -17.94 35.20
N PRO A 14 56.64 -16.81 35.45
CA PRO A 14 55.28 -16.84 35.99
C PRO A 14 54.32 -17.31 34.91
N VAL A 15 53.79 -18.53 35.07
CA VAL A 15 52.66 -19.07 34.29
C VAL A 15 51.46 -18.13 34.36
N TRP A 16 51.44 -17.25 35.33
CA TRP A 16 50.41 -16.23 35.54
C TRP A 16 50.35 -15.15 34.46
N ILE A 17 51.41 -14.83 33.73
CA ILE A 17 51.41 -13.85 32.67
C ILE A 17 50.64 -14.39 31.47
N GLY A 18 50.79 -15.67 31.13
CA GLY A 18 50.04 -16.31 30.05
C GLY A 18 48.54 -16.43 30.36
N ALA A 19 48.17 -16.75 31.60
CA ALA A 19 46.78 -16.81 32.02
C ALA A 19 46.10 -15.44 31.98
N GLY A 20 46.78 -14.37 32.41
CA GLY A 20 46.23 -13.00 32.34
C GLY A 20 45.97 -12.51 30.93
N VAL A 21 46.84 -12.83 29.96
CA VAL A 21 46.67 -12.44 28.55
C VAL A 21 45.48 -13.19 27.93
N LEU A 22 45.33 -14.50 28.20
CA LEU A 22 44.19 -15.27 27.68
C LEU A 22 42.84 -14.80 28.27
N VAL A 23 42.77 -14.43 29.53
CA VAL A 23 41.58 -13.86 30.13
C VAL A 23 41.24 -12.49 29.54
N ALA A 24 42.23 -11.62 29.33
CA ALA A 24 42.03 -10.31 28.70
C ALA A 24 41.52 -10.41 27.25
N VAL A 25 42.05 -11.36 26.47
CA VAL A 25 41.59 -11.64 25.10
C VAL A 25 40.16 -12.19 25.12
N ALA A 26 39.82 -13.09 26.02
CA ALA A 26 38.48 -13.64 26.15
C ALA A 26 37.45 -12.56 26.57
N ILE A 27 37.81 -11.70 27.53
CA ILE A 27 36.96 -10.56 27.93
C ILE A 27 36.80 -9.56 26.77
N GLY A 28 37.87 -9.25 26.06
CA GLY A 28 37.83 -8.38 24.87
C GLY A 28 36.94 -8.94 23.78
N ALA A 29 37.01 -10.25 23.48
CA ALA A 29 36.15 -10.92 22.53
C ALA A 29 34.67 -10.91 22.97
N ILE A 30 34.38 -11.13 24.23
CA ILE A 30 33.01 -11.08 24.77
C ILE A 30 32.46 -9.66 24.69
N ILE A 31 33.25 -8.64 25.03
CA ILE A 31 32.85 -7.24 24.93
C ILE A 31 32.61 -6.87 23.46
N PHE A 32 33.49 -7.29 22.55
CA PHE A 32 33.32 -7.06 21.11
C PHE A 32 32.07 -7.72 20.56
N ILE A 33 31.80 -8.98 20.94
CA ILE A 33 30.58 -9.70 20.54
C ILE A 33 29.34 -9.03 21.14
N THR A 34 29.38 -8.59 22.39
CA THR A 34 28.22 -7.89 22.99
C THR A 34 27.97 -6.51 22.41
N ILE A 35 29.00 -5.79 21.97
CA ILE A 35 28.86 -4.51 21.27
C ILE A 35 28.30 -4.73 19.87
N THR A 36 28.78 -5.72 19.11
CA THR A 36 28.26 -6.04 17.77
C THR A 36 26.84 -6.58 17.80
N LEU A 37 26.45 -7.31 18.85
CA LEU A 37 25.07 -7.77 19.04
C LEU A 37 24.13 -6.68 19.57
N ARG A 38 24.66 -5.56 20.06
CA ARG A 38 23.91 -4.41 20.56
C ARG A 38 23.99 -3.19 19.64
N THR A 39 24.53 -3.31 18.42
CA THR A 39 24.36 -2.24 17.43
C THR A 39 22.86 -2.02 17.27
N PRO A 40 22.34 -0.82 17.59
CA PRO A 40 20.94 -0.53 17.37
C PRO A 40 20.67 -0.72 15.88
N MET A 41 19.67 -1.53 15.56
CA MET A 41 19.21 -1.71 14.18
C MET A 41 19.02 -0.33 13.57
N THR A 42 19.55 -0.15 12.37
CA THR A 42 19.28 1.07 11.60
C THR A 42 17.77 1.20 11.39
N LYS A 43 17.31 2.43 11.19
CA LYS A 43 15.88 2.66 10.90
C LYS A 43 15.42 1.84 9.67
N GLU A 44 16.32 1.62 8.71
CA GLU A 44 16.05 0.81 7.50
C GLU A 44 15.92 -0.68 7.81
N GLU A 45 16.79 -1.23 8.66
CA GLU A 45 16.70 -2.65 9.07
C GLU A 45 15.44 -2.91 9.91
N ALA A 46 15.07 -1.96 10.79
CA ALA A 46 13.83 -2.05 11.57
C ALA A 46 12.59 -1.98 10.67
N ARG A 47 12.61 -1.15 9.63
CA ARG A 47 11.56 -1.00 8.61
C ARG A 47 11.42 -2.26 7.75
N ALA A 48 12.54 -2.81 7.26
CA ALA A 48 12.54 -4.05 6.50
C ALA A 48 12.00 -5.23 7.30
N LYS A 49 12.33 -5.32 8.59
CA LYS A 49 11.83 -6.36 9.49
C LYS A 49 10.34 -6.22 9.82
N ALA A 50 9.82 -5.00 9.81
CA ALA A 50 8.39 -4.74 10.01
C ALA A 50 7.54 -5.02 8.77
N GLY A 51 8.13 -5.37 7.63
CA GLY A 51 7.42 -5.59 6.36
C GLY A 51 6.77 -4.32 5.79
N ILE A 52 7.20 -3.13 6.24
CA ILE A 52 6.68 -1.86 5.74
C ILE A 52 7.32 -1.57 4.38
N VAL A 53 6.49 -1.56 3.34
CA VAL A 53 6.89 -1.12 2.01
C VAL A 53 6.60 0.38 1.92
N TYR A 54 7.64 1.18 1.67
CA TYR A 54 7.49 2.61 1.46
C TYR A 54 7.21 2.89 -0.01
N ASP A 55 6.30 3.82 -0.26
CA ASP A 55 5.99 4.27 -1.60
C ASP A 55 7.24 4.91 -2.23
N SER A 56 7.61 4.45 -3.42
CA SER A 56 8.77 4.96 -4.15
C SER A 56 8.61 6.41 -4.62
N SER A 57 7.38 6.93 -4.62
CA SER A 57 7.05 8.32 -4.93
C SER A 57 7.13 9.25 -3.72
N ALA A 58 7.23 8.67 -2.49
CA ALA A 58 7.37 9.44 -1.27
C ALA A 58 8.78 10.05 -1.19
N THR A 59 8.85 11.37 -1.19
CA THR A 59 10.09 12.14 -1.02
C THR A 59 10.19 12.68 0.39
N GLU A 60 11.43 12.89 0.87
CA GLU A 60 11.66 13.55 2.15
C GLU A 60 11.30 15.04 2.01
N GLY A 61 10.40 15.52 2.88
CA GLY A 61 9.98 16.91 2.93
C GLY A 61 8.52 17.04 3.36
N GLY A 62 8.14 18.27 3.65
CA GLY A 62 6.80 18.68 4.04
C GLY A 62 6.42 19.98 3.34
N TRP A 63 5.41 20.63 3.83
CA TRP A 63 4.93 21.93 3.36
C TRP A 63 5.71 23.12 3.97
N ASP A 64 6.88 22.84 4.61
CA ASP A 64 7.62 23.75 5.47
C ASP A 64 8.12 25.05 4.78
N ASN A 65 8.19 25.02 3.44
CA ASN A 65 8.66 26.16 2.64
C ASN A 65 7.52 26.90 1.90
N LEU A 66 6.27 26.59 2.20
CA LEU A 66 5.10 27.19 1.55
C LEU A 66 4.33 28.06 2.54
N SER A 67 3.80 29.18 2.05
CA SER A 67 2.86 29.98 2.83
C SER A 67 1.52 29.26 3.02
N PRO A 68 0.71 29.63 4.04
CA PRO A 68 -0.62 29.06 4.23
C PRO A 68 -1.50 29.16 2.97
N GLU A 69 -1.41 30.27 2.24
CA GLU A 69 -2.17 30.52 1.02
C GLU A 69 -1.72 29.59 -0.12
N GLU A 70 -0.41 29.32 -0.25
CA GLU A 70 0.12 28.39 -1.23
C GLU A 70 -0.25 26.95 -0.91
N ILE A 71 -0.28 26.59 0.39
CA ILE A 71 -0.74 25.27 0.85
C ILE A 71 -2.23 25.11 0.51
N GLU A 72 -3.07 26.11 0.84
CA GLU A 72 -4.50 26.07 0.54
C GLU A 72 -4.76 25.98 -0.96
N ALA A 73 -4.06 26.75 -1.79
CA ALA A 73 -4.18 26.71 -3.25
C ALA A 73 -3.83 25.32 -3.80
N ARG A 74 -2.73 24.70 -3.35
CA ARG A 74 -2.33 23.35 -3.76
C ARG A 74 -3.27 22.26 -3.27
N LEU A 75 -3.79 22.39 -2.04
CA LEU A 75 -4.79 21.46 -1.51
C LEU A 75 -6.08 21.54 -2.31
N ASN A 76 -6.54 22.75 -2.65
CA ASN A 76 -7.74 22.96 -3.45
C ASN A 76 -7.56 22.44 -4.89
N GLU A 77 -6.39 22.62 -5.50
CA GLU A 77 -6.05 22.06 -6.80
C GLU A 77 -6.11 20.52 -6.77
N LYS A 78 -5.46 19.88 -5.77
CA LYS A 78 -5.50 18.42 -5.60
C LYS A 78 -6.90 17.88 -5.32
N VAL A 79 -7.70 18.60 -4.52
CA VAL A 79 -9.10 18.23 -4.28
C VAL A 79 -9.90 18.33 -5.58
N ALA A 80 -9.72 19.39 -6.37
CA ALA A 80 -10.39 19.54 -7.66
C ALA A 80 -9.96 18.45 -8.67
N GLU A 81 -8.67 18.10 -8.70
CA GLU A 81 -8.18 16.97 -9.52
C GLU A 81 -8.76 15.62 -9.10
N GLY A 82 -8.90 15.39 -7.80
CA GLY A 82 -9.41 14.13 -7.24
C GLY A 82 -10.94 14.03 -7.20
N MET A 83 -11.69 15.09 -7.50
CA MET A 83 -13.15 15.04 -7.50
C MET A 83 -13.67 14.10 -8.56
N ILE A 84 -14.49 13.14 -8.14
CA ILE A 84 -15.19 12.19 -9.01
C ILE A 84 -16.68 12.50 -8.94
N ASN A 85 -17.22 13.01 -10.04
CA ASN A 85 -18.67 13.17 -10.20
C ASN A 85 -19.19 11.90 -10.85
N ILE A 86 -20.12 11.23 -10.16
CA ILE A 86 -20.71 9.99 -10.60
C ILE A 86 -22.20 10.19 -10.88
N SER A 87 -22.65 9.67 -12.02
CA SER A 87 -24.07 9.59 -12.37
C SER A 87 -24.39 8.19 -12.84
N ALA A 88 -25.36 7.56 -12.21
CA ALA A 88 -25.83 6.24 -12.57
C ALA A 88 -27.31 6.09 -12.22
N ASN A 89 -27.98 5.15 -12.87
CA ASN A 89 -29.30 4.69 -12.41
C ASN A 89 -29.10 3.88 -11.11
N THR A 90 -29.71 4.34 -10.02
CA THR A 90 -29.61 3.66 -8.72
C THR A 90 -30.53 2.44 -8.59
N ALA A 91 -31.45 2.25 -9.54
CA ALA A 91 -32.39 1.11 -9.56
C ALA A 91 -32.53 0.53 -11.00
N PRO A 92 -31.44 0.01 -11.59
CA PRO A 92 -31.49 -0.56 -12.93
C PRO A 92 -32.31 -1.84 -12.99
N ILE A 93 -33.04 -1.98 -14.10
CA ILE A 93 -33.94 -3.12 -14.34
C ILE A 93 -33.48 -3.88 -15.56
N PHE A 94 -33.41 -5.21 -15.44
CA PHE A 94 -33.16 -6.18 -16.48
C PHE A 94 -34.39 -7.06 -16.68
N GLU A 95 -34.78 -7.33 -17.92
CA GLU A 95 -35.92 -8.22 -18.21
C GLU A 95 -35.62 -9.65 -17.81
N ASP A 96 -34.38 -10.13 -18.01
CA ASP A 96 -33.84 -11.38 -17.55
C ASP A 96 -32.31 -11.26 -17.36
N GLY A 97 -31.65 -12.31 -16.82
CA GLY A 97 -30.24 -12.30 -16.52
C GLY A 97 -29.30 -12.21 -17.73
N SER A 98 -29.82 -12.31 -18.97
CA SER A 98 -29.05 -12.21 -20.21
C SER A 98 -29.33 -10.95 -21.01
N SER A 99 -30.37 -10.20 -20.64
CA SER A 99 -30.80 -8.96 -21.29
C SER A 99 -29.96 -7.76 -20.88
N GLU A 100 -30.05 -6.69 -21.68
CA GLU A 100 -29.46 -5.40 -21.31
C GLU A 100 -30.37 -4.66 -20.31
N GLY A 101 -29.79 -4.17 -19.22
CA GLY A 101 -30.44 -3.27 -18.28
C GLY A 101 -30.06 -1.81 -18.48
N ASN A 102 -30.87 -0.91 -17.92
CA ASN A 102 -30.70 0.54 -18.02
C ASN A 102 -29.73 1.07 -16.93
N LEU A 103 -28.47 0.75 -17.03
CA LEU A 103 -27.42 1.13 -16.06
C LEU A 103 -27.19 2.64 -15.98
N MET A 104 -27.28 3.34 -17.12
CA MET A 104 -27.09 4.79 -17.25
C MET A 104 -25.84 5.29 -16.52
N LEU A 105 -24.69 4.72 -16.85
CA LEU A 105 -23.40 5.10 -16.28
C LEU A 105 -22.86 6.30 -17.06
N VAL A 106 -22.67 7.44 -16.40
CA VAL A 106 -22.22 8.66 -17.05
C VAL A 106 -20.91 9.15 -16.44
N ASN A 107 -19.89 9.32 -17.27
CA ASN A 107 -18.72 10.09 -16.89
C ASN A 107 -18.99 11.56 -17.24
N GLU A 108 -19.35 12.34 -16.23
CA GLU A 108 -19.79 13.72 -16.39
C GLU A 108 -18.72 14.60 -17.05
N SER A 109 -19.16 15.60 -17.82
CA SER A 109 -18.26 16.49 -18.57
C SER A 109 -17.37 17.38 -17.68
N ILE A 110 -17.71 17.47 -16.38
CA ILE A 110 -16.92 18.20 -15.38
C ILE A 110 -15.82 17.33 -14.74
N ASN A 111 -15.76 16.04 -15.05
CA ASN A 111 -14.67 15.17 -14.64
C ASN A 111 -13.42 15.44 -15.48
N ASN A 112 -12.26 15.16 -14.91
CA ASN A 112 -10.97 15.39 -15.57
C ASN A 112 -10.39 14.13 -16.21
N TYR A 113 -10.92 12.93 -15.85
CA TYR A 113 -10.31 11.65 -16.19
C TYR A 113 -11.31 10.68 -16.82
N PRO A 114 -10.85 9.79 -17.70
CA PRO A 114 -11.63 8.62 -18.10
C PRO A 114 -12.04 7.80 -16.88
N GLN A 115 -13.22 7.20 -16.90
CA GLN A 115 -13.72 6.35 -15.80
C GLN A 115 -13.94 4.93 -16.25
N LYS A 116 -13.61 3.97 -15.40
CA LYS A 116 -14.00 2.57 -15.50
C LYS A 116 -14.99 2.26 -14.40
N VAL A 117 -16.06 1.55 -14.70
CA VAL A 117 -17.08 1.19 -13.71
C VAL A 117 -17.07 -0.30 -13.45
N GLN A 118 -17.04 -0.67 -12.18
CA GLN A 118 -17.15 -2.04 -11.70
C GLN A 118 -18.36 -2.14 -10.79
N ILE A 119 -19.22 -3.14 -11.00
CA ILE A 119 -20.38 -3.41 -10.13
C ILE A 119 -20.16 -4.72 -9.39
N VAL A 120 -20.27 -4.66 -8.06
CA VAL A 120 -20.02 -5.78 -7.16
C VAL A 120 -21.26 -6.01 -6.30
N ARG A 121 -21.69 -7.25 -6.15
CA ARG A 121 -22.78 -7.63 -5.24
C ARG A 121 -22.33 -7.49 -3.79
N ASN A 122 -23.17 -6.88 -2.95
CA ASN A 122 -22.82 -6.64 -1.56
C ASN A 122 -22.90 -7.91 -0.69
N ASP A 123 -23.73 -8.89 -1.08
CA ASP A 123 -23.92 -10.13 -0.33
C ASP A 123 -22.82 -11.18 -0.56
N THR A 124 -22.27 -11.26 -1.77
CA THR A 124 -21.29 -12.28 -2.16
C THR A 124 -19.89 -11.71 -2.42
N GLY A 125 -19.78 -10.42 -2.69
CA GLY A 125 -18.54 -9.80 -3.19
C GLY A 125 -18.23 -10.15 -4.65
N GLU A 126 -19.17 -10.77 -5.37
CA GLU A 126 -19.00 -11.14 -6.78
C GLU A 126 -19.07 -9.90 -7.67
N GLN A 127 -18.08 -9.72 -8.54
CA GLN A 127 -18.12 -8.74 -9.61
C GLN A 127 -19.09 -9.25 -10.69
N ILE A 128 -20.11 -8.45 -11.00
CA ILE A 128 -21.15 -8.80 -11.94
C ILE A 128 -21.17 -7.96 -13.22
N TYR A 129 -20.37 -6.89 -13.23
CA TYR A 129 -20.21 -6.03 -14.40
C TYR A 129 -18.90 -5.27 -14.33
N GLU A 130 -18.23 -5.10 -15.47
CA GLU A 130 -17.08 -4.22 -15.63
C GLU A 130 -17.14 -3.53 -16.99
N SER A 131 -17.00 -2.21 -17.01
CA SER A 131 -16.92 -1.47 -18.26
C SER A 131 -15.47 -1.33 -18.75
N ASP A 132 -15.29 -1.06 -20.03
CA ASP A 132 -14.09 -0.39 -20.51
C ASP A 132 -14.08 1.08 -20.07
N ALA A 133 -13.01 1.81 -20.42
CA ALA A 133 -12.88 3.21 -20.06
C ALA A 133 -13.95 4.07 -20.74
N ILE A 134 -14.73 4.80 -19.96
CA ILE A 134 -15.72 5.78 -20.43
C ILE A 134 -15.02 7.14 -20.50
N ALA A 135 -14.90 7.70 -21.69
CA ALA A 135 -14.32 9.04 -21.86
C ALA A 135 -15.15 10.11 -21.15
N VAL A 136 -14.49 11.23 -20.79
CA VAL A 136 -15.17 12.40 -20.20
C VAL A 136 -16.31 12.88 -21.09
N GLY A 137 -17.48 13.09 -20.51
CA GLY A 137 -18.69 13.50 -21.22
C GLY A 137 -19.43 12.36 -21.95
N ASN A 138 -18.96 11.12 -21.85
CA ASN A 138 -19.60 9.95 -22.45
C ASN A 138 -20.40 9.13 -21.44
N LYS A 139 -21.25 8.24 -21.94
CA LYS A 139 -22.11 7.39 -21.12
C LYS A 139 -22.31 5.99 -21.71
N ILE A 140 -22.65 5.06 -20.83
CA ILE A 140 -23.23 3.74 -21.17
C ILE A 140 -24.68 3.74 -20.71
N GLU A 141 -25.62 3.81 -21.62
CA GLU A 141 -27.05 3.83 -21.25
C GLU A 141 -27.55 2.46 -20.84
N ARG A 142 -27.19 1.43 -21.61
CA ARG A 142 -27.60 0.05 -21.40
C ARG A 142 -26.41 -0.87 -21.59
N ALA A 143 -26.36 -1.92 -20.76
CA ALA A 143 -25.36 -2.98 -20.90
C ALA A 143 -25.93 -4.30 -20.32
N LYS A 144 -25.30 -5.42 -20.73
CA LYS A 144 -25.50 -6.71 -20.09
C LYS A 144 -24.60 -6.83 -18.89
N LEU A 145 -25.02 -7.66 -17.92
CA LEU A 145 -24.14 -8.11 -16.88
C LEU A 145 -23.14 -9.15 -17.44
N ASP A 146 -21.96 -9.25 -16.83
CA ASP A 146 -20.93 -10.22 -17.19
C ASP A 146 -21.25 -11.62 -16.67
N VAL A 147 -22.21 -11.72 -15.75
CA VAL A 147 -22.69 -12.96 -15.15
C VAL A 147 -24.21 -13.11 -15.32
N LEU A 148 -24.68 -14.35 -15.40
CA LEU A 148 -26.12 -14.64 -15.43
C LEU A 148 -26.67 -14.66 -14.00
N LEU A 149 -27.53 -13.70 -13.68
CA LEU A 149 -28.24 -13.65 -12.41
C LEU A 149 -29.67 -14.18 -12.57
N PRO A 150 -30.15 -15.02 -11.64
CA PRO A 150 -31.58 -15.40 -11.57
C PRO A 150 -32.50 -14.21 -11.35
N ALA A 151 -33.79 -14.38 -11.57
CA ALA A 151 -34.80 -13.41 -11.19
C ALA A 151 -34.68 -13.06 -9.69
N GLY A 152 -34.66 -11.78 -9.37
CA GLY A 152 -34.45 -11.31 -8.01
C GLY A 152 -34.05 -9.85 -7.94
N THR A 153 -33.78 -9.40 -6.71
CA THR A 153 -33.29 -8.07 -6.41
C THR A 153 -31.95 -8.16 -5.69
N TYR A 154 -30.97 -7.43 -6.16
CA TYR A 154 -29.58 -7.50 -5.70
C TYR A 154 -29.09 -6.12 -5.30
N GLU A 155 -28.69 -5.99 -4.04
CA GLU A 155 -28.00 -4.79 -3.58
C GLU A 155 -26.52 -4.89 -4.01
N CYS A 156 -26.05 -3.87 -4.71
CA CYS A 156 -24.72 -3.82 -5.30
C CYS A 156 -24.06 -2.48 -4.99
N THR A 157 -22.74 -2.46 -5.11
CA THR A 157 -21.95 -1.23 -5.13
C THR A 157 -21.35 -1.05 -6.52
N ALA A 158 -21.66 0.08 -7.16
CA ALA A 158 -21.00 0.51 -8.39
C ALA A 158 -19.79 1.38 -8.03
N TYR A 159 -18.59 0.90 -8.31
CA TYR A 159 -17.33 1.63 -8.14
C TYR A 159 -16.96 2.32 -9.44
N PHE A 160 -16.72 3.62 -9.36
CA PHE A 160 -16.23 4.45 -10.46
C PHE A 160 -14.76 4.75 -10.22
N HIS A 161 -13.90 4.24 -11.08
CA HIS A 161 -12.46 4.40 -11.00
C HIS A 161 -12.00 5.45 -12.01
N ASN A 162 -11.43 6.55 -11.55
CA ASN A 162 -10.71 7.47 -12.42
C ASN A 162 -9.40 6.82 -12.87
N LEU A 163 -9.13 6.88 -14.16
CA LEU A 163 -7.93 6.30 -14.76
C LEU A 163 -6.97 7.43 -15.20
N ASP A 164 -5.71 7.25 -14.90
CA ASP A 164 -4.65 8.05 -15.49
C ASP A 164 -4.59 7.77 -17.00
N PRO A 165 -4.71 8.79 -17.86
CA PRO A 165 -4.82 8.59 -19.30
C PRO A 165 -3.53 8.10 -19.97
N GLU A 166 -2.38 8.22 -19.31
CA GLU A 166 -1.08 7.81 -19.86
C GLU A 166 -0.74 6.37 -19.45
N SER A 167 -0.96 6.03 -18.19
CA SER A 167 -0.59 4.72 -17.62
C SER A 167 -1.75 3.75 -17.51
N GLY A 168 -3.01 4.22 -17.53
CA GLY A 168 -4.20 3.42 -17.24
C GLY A 168 -4.36 3.06 -15.75
N ALA A 169 -3.52 3.59 -14.89
CA ALA A 169 -3.59 3.32 -13.45
C ALA A 169 -4.81 3.98 -12.82
N ILE A 170 -5.38 3.33 -11.79
CA ILE A 170 -6.47 3.91 -11.00
C ILE A 170 -5.88 4.98 -10.07
N ILE A 171 -6.33 6.22 -10.24
CA ILE A 171 -5.90 7.39 -9.46
C ILE A 171 -6.95 7.86 -8.46
N GLY A 172 -8.17 7.33 -8.53
CA GLY A 172 -9.24 7.63 -7.58
C GLY A 172 -10.41 6.68 -7.76
N THR A 173 -11.20 6.50 -6.70
CA THR A 173 -12.40 5.65 -6.72
C THR A 173 -13.51 6.30 -5.92
N ALA A 174 -14.71 6.33 -6.49
CA ALA A 174 -15.95 6.66 -5.78
C ALA A 174 -16.93 5.48 -5.90
N GLY A 175 -17.79 5.29 -4.90
CA GLY A 175 -18.77 4.22 -4.88
C GLY A 175 -20.19 4.73 -4.70
N ALA A 176 -21.15 4.09 -5.37
CA ALA A 176 -22.57 4.31 -5.18
C ALA A 176 -23.30 2.99 -4.94
N ILE A 177 -24.21 2.96 -3.99
CA ILE A 177 -25.08 1.80 -3.78
C ILE A 177 -26.20 1.86 -4.85
N ILE A 178 -26.41 0.74 -5.52
CA ILE A 178 -27.45 0.54 -6.51
C ILE A 178 -28.23 -0.74 -6.22
N THR A 179 -29.49 -0.79 -6.62
CA THR A 179 -30.36 -1.96 -6.46
C THR A 179 -30.73 -2.51 -7.83
N ILE A 180 -30.13 -3.60 -8.24
CA ILE A 180 -30.40 -4.26 -9.53
C ILE A 180 -31.62 -5.18 -9.40
N THR A 181 -32.56 -5.08 -10.32
CA THR A 181 -33.72 -5.98 -10.41
C THR A 181 -33.65 -6.78 -11.71
N ILE A 182 -33.70 -8.11 -11.58
CA ILE A 182 -33.87 -9.08 -12.68
C ILE A 182 -35.32 -9.60 -12.61
N LYS A 183 -36.11 -9.40 -13.68
CA LYS A 183 -37.55 -9.74 -13.65
C LYS A 183 -37.85 -11.23 -13.84
N ASN A 184 -37.10 -11.91 -14.73
CA ASN A 184 -37.36 -13.30 -15.14
C ASN A 184 -36.10 -14.17 -15.12
#